data_53707b971a35d2a14fe65b1017558620
#
_entry.id   53707b971a35d2a14fe65b1017558620
#
_cell.length_a   1.000
_cell.length_b   1.000
_cell.length_c   1.000
_cell.angle_alpha   90.00
_cell.angle_beta   90.00
_cell.angle_gamma   90.00
#
_symmetry.space_group_name_H-M   'P 1'
#
loop_
_entity.id
_entity.type
_entity.pdbx_description
1 polymer ?
#
loop_
_entity_poly.entity_id
_entity_poly.type
_entity_poly.pdbx_seq_one_letter_code
_entity_poly.pdbx_strand_id
1 'polypeptide(L)'
;MKEFLALIIVVVITGVIYWGVEPFAHSQMNPEVAPADYKFSDLPALNAEGEANIENGKKLVMENCVACHSIKKESVASPFSPNDAIAAYGVNPPDLSTAGLIYDKHFLANLLKDAAVATKQTHKFKEMPHPMPAYNWMSDREILDMVAYLESIAPKELSNKEVFIDACSRCHGMKYDKLSAEGGLTTYMGTKVPDLSMMIRSRSLDYLHTFINDPQKRLAGTAMPRVGLTEQSEKQVIAYMESVGDSKKAERESLGYKLVIFMVIMGVVAYLWKRKIWKDAH
;
A
#
# COMPACT_ATOMS: atom_id res chain seq x y z
N MET A 1 -50.97 -20.55 -2.72
CA MET A 1 -51.00 -19.08 -2.64
C MET A 1 -50.15 -18.53 -1.47
N LYS A 2 -50.37 -19.03 -0.22
CA LYS A 2 -49.65 -18.54 0.96
C LYS A 2 -48.10 -18.67 0.85
N GLU A 3 -47.62 -19.82 0.37
CA GLU A 3 -46.16 -20.05 0.21
C GLU A 3 -45.52 -19.16 -0.87
N PHE A 4 -46.26 -18.89 -1.94
CA PHE A 4 -45.79 -17.96 -3.00
C PHE A 4 -45.75 -16.53 -2.51
N LEU A 5 -46.74 -16.10 -1.72
CA LEU A 5 -46.74 -14.80 -1.10
C LEU A 5 -45.59 -14.64 -0.09
N ALA A 6 -45.33 -15.67 0.72
CA ALA A 6 -44.18 -15.67 1.64
C ALA A 6 -42.84 -15.57 0.90
N LEU A 7 -42.69 -16.29 -0.22
CA LEU A 7 -41.49 -16.18 -1.05
C LEU A 7 -41.29 -14.75 -1.60
N ILE A 8 -42.38 -14.14 -2.11
CA ILE A 8 -42.31 -12.73 -2.60
C ILE A 8 -41.90 -11.79 -1.49
N ILE A 9 -42.48 -11.92 -0.30
CA ILE A 9 -42.13 -11.09 0.86
C ILE A 9 -40.66 -11.23 1.20
N VAL A 10 -40.13 -12.46 1.26
CA VAL A 10 -38.71 -12.70 1.55
C VAL A 10 -37.83 -12.07 0.48
N VAL A 11 -38.15 -12.24 -0.80
CA VAL A 11 -37.37 -11.64 -1.91
C VAL A 11 -37.37 -10.11 -1.83
N VAL A 12 -38.56 -9.52 -1.58
CA VAL A 12 -38.69 -8.06 -1.44
C VAL A 12 -37.89 -7.54 -0.25
N ILE A 13 -38.02 -8.15 0.92
CA ILE A 13 -37.29 -7.74 2.14
C ILE A 13 -35.77 -7.88 1.89
N THR A 14 -35.34 -9.01 1.35
CA THR A 14 -33.91 -9.19 1.01
C THR A 14 -33.42 -8.14 0.03
N GLY A 15 -34.20 -7.81 -0.98
CA GLY A 15 -33.91 -6.76 -1.93
C GLY A 15 -33.78 -5.37 -1.26
N VAL A 16 -34.72 -5.02 -0.40
CA VAL A 16 -34.68 -3.76 0.35
C VAL A 16 -33.45 -3.69 1.25
N ILE A 17 -33.12 -4.77 1.94
CA ILE A 17 -31.92 -4.81 2.80
C ILE A 17 -30.67 -4.66 1.94
N TYR A 18 -30.52 -5.44 0.87
CA TYR A 18 -29.31 -5.50 0.06
C TYR A 18 -29.09 -4.24 -0.79
N TRP A 19 -30.14 -3.66 -1.39
CA TRP A 19 -30.00 -2.48 -2.26
C TRP A 19 -30.36 -1.16 -1.59
N GLY A 20 -30.94 -1.18 -0.41
CA GLY A 20 -31.32 0.03 0.33
C GLY A 20 -30.56 0.20 1.63
N VAL A 21 -30.78 -0.70 2.58
CA VAL A 21 -30.24 -0.55 3.94
C VAL A 21 -28.72 -0.73 3.97
N GLU A 22 -28.17 -1.73 3.28
CA GLU A 22 -26.74 -1.99 3.28
C GLU A 22 -25.93 -0.86 2.65
N PRO A 23 -26.21 -0.36 1.42
CA PRO A 23 -25.47 0.75 0.85
C PRO A 23 -25.55 2.02 1.69
N PHE A 24 -26.71 2.31 2.28
CA PHE A 24 -26.86 3.43 3.17
C PHE A 24 -26.00 3.29 4.44
N ALA A 25 -26.09 2.15 5.12
CA ALA A 25 -25.26 1.89 6.31
C ALA A 25 -23.77 1.92 5.97
N HIS A 26 -23.39 1.33 4.83
CA HIS A 26 -22.01 1.33 4.37
C HIS A 26 -21.49 2.75 4.11
N SER A 27 -22.27 3.63 3.48
CA SER A 27 -21.90 5.02 3.23
C SER A 27 -21.71 5.84 4.51
N GLN A 28 -22.50 5.53 5.56
CA GLN A 28 -22.35 6.20 6.87
C GLN A 28 -21.13 5.70 7.64
N MET A 29 -20.85 4.42 7.57
CA MET A 29 -19.73 3.79 8.29
C MET A 29 -18.38 3.94 7.56
N ASN A 30 -18.41 4.07 6.24
CA ASN A 30 -17.24 4.20 5.38
C ASN A 30 -17.45 5.40 4.44
N PRO A 31 -17.35 6.63 4.93
CA PRO A 31 -17.48 7.82 4.08
C PRO A 31 -16.45 7.80 2.96
N GLU A 32 -16.85 8.33 1.82
CA GLU A 32 -15.95 8.45 0.68
C GLU A 32 -14.71 9.27 1.04
N VAL A 33 -13.57 8.77 0.68
CA VAL A 33 -12.28 9.42 0.86
C VAL A 33 -11.81 9.92 -0.49
N ALA A 34 -11.21 11.10 -0.54
CA ALA A 34 -10.62 11.64 -1.75
C ALA A 34 -9.69 10.62 -2.42
N PRO A 35 -9.72 10.51 -3.75
CA PRO A 35 -8.89 9.56 -4.49
C PRO A 35 -7.41 9.77 -4.21
N ALA A 36 -6.60 8.78 -4.58
CA ALA A 36 -5.15 8.86 -4.49
C ALA A 36 -4.62 10.06 -5.29
N ASP A 37 -3.72 10.83 -4.67
CA ASP A 37 -3.05 11.97 -5.29
C ASP A 37 -1.57 11.62 -5.52
N TYR A 38 -1.25 11.23 -6.75
CA TYR A 38 0.14 10.92 -7.13
C TYR A 38 0.97 12.16 -7.51
N LYS A 39 0.39 13.35 -7.42
CA LYS A 39 1.12 14.62 -7.56
C LYS A 39 1.58 15.16 -6.22
N PHE A 40 1.06 14.57 -5.11
CA PHE A 40 1.35 15.03 -3.76
C PHE A 40 1.17 16.54 -3.60
N SER A 41 0.03 17.04 -4.10
CA SER A 41 -0.29 18.47 -4.22
C SER A 41 -0.34 19.22 -2.89
N ASP A 42 -0.41 18.50 -1.78
CA ASP A 42 -0.36 19.04 -0.41
C ASP A 42 1.07 19.34 0.07
N LEU A 43 2.09 18.92 -0.68
CA LEU A 43 3.49 19.22 -0.38
C LEU A 43 3.93 20.51 -1.09
N PRO A 44 4.82 21.30 -0.46
CA PRO A 44 5.31 22.54 -1.05
C PRO A 44 6.10 22.29 -2.33
N ALA A 45 5.92 23.13 -3.33
CA ALA A 45 6.74 23.10 -4.53
C ALA A 45 8.17 23.59 -4.20
N LEU A 46 9.16 22.83 -4.65
CA LEU A 46 10.56 23.29 -4.61
C LEU A 46 10.84 24.08 -5.89
N ASN A 47 11.34 25.29 -5.71
CA ASN A 47 11.60 26.23 -6.79
C ASN A 47 13.10 26.44 -6.97
N ALA A 48 13.63 26.02 -8.12
CA ALA A 48 15.00 26.32 -8.49
C ALA A 48 15.09 26.62 -9.99
N GLU A 49 15.79 27.65 -10.36
CA GLU A 49 16.00 28.03 -11.75
C GLU A 49 17.01 27.09 -12.43
N GLY A 50 16.81 26.81 -13.72
CA GLY A 50 17.69 25.98 -14.55
C GLY A 50 17.53 24.48 -14.33
N GLU A 51 18.32 23.69 -15.06
CA GLU A 51 18.34 22.23 -14.97
C GLU A 51 19.12 21.73 -13.74
N ALA A 52 18.73 20.56 -13.23
CA ALA A 52 19.41 19.93 -12.12
C ALA A 52 20.81 19.42 -12.53
N ASN A 53 21.77 19.57 -11.63
CA ASN A 53 23.14 19.12 -11.83
C ASN A 53 23.38 17.75 -11.17
N ILE A 54 23.44 16.70 -11.98
CA ILE A 54 23.62 15.31 -11.51
C ILE A 54 24.95 15.13 -10.77
N GLU A 55 26.04 15.74 -11.23
CA GLU A 55 27.35 15.62 -10.58
C GLU A 55 27.36 16.26 -9.19
N ASN A 56 26.74 17.44 -9.06
CA ASN A 56 26.56 18.05 -7.75
C ASN A 56 25.67 17.20 -6.86
N GLY A 57 24.58 16.64 -7.41
CA GLY A 57 23.70 15.71 -6.72
C GLY A 57 24.44 14.47 -6.21
N LYS A 58 25.30 13.87 -7.04
CA LYS A 58 26.15 12.75 -6.64
C LYS A 58 27.03 13.11 -5.45
N LYS A 59 27.72 14.25 -5.54
CA LYS A 59 28.58 14.74 -4.45
C LYS A 59 27.78 14.89 -3.15
N LEU A 60 26.63 15.57 -3.19
CA LEU A 60 25.80 15.83 -2.02
C LEU A 60 25.26 14.52 -1.40
N VAL A 61 24.81 13.56 -2.22
CA VAL A 61 24.35 12.25 -1.75
C VAL A 61 25.48 11.47 -1.10
N MET A 62 26.67 11.45 -1.69
CA MET A 62 27.83 10.77 -1.11
C MET A 62 28.31 11.40 0.19
N GLU A 63 28.18 12.72 0.34
CA GLU A 63 28.59 13.42 1.56
C GLU A 63 27.56 13.29 2.70
N ASN A 64 26.27 13.19 2.39
CA ASN A 64 25.22 13.32 3.39
C ASN A 64 24.38 12.04 3.63
N CYS A 65 24.26 11.15 2.65
CA CYS A 65 23.32 10.02 2.74
C CYS A 65 24.02 8.70 3.09
N VAL A 66 25.26 8.47 2.61
CA VAL A 66 25.97 7.18 2.78
C VAL A 66 26.41 6.91 4.22
N ALA A 67 26.30 7.89 5.10
CA ALA A 67 26.49 7.70 6.53
C ALA A 67 25.45 6.75 7.15
N CYS A 68 24.30 6.56 6.47
CA CYS A 68 23.20 5.68 6.91
C CYS A 68 22.74 4.72 5.81
N HIS A 69 22.74 5.16 4.56
CA HIS A 69 22.18 4.43 3.42
C HIS A 69 23.25 3.69 2.61
N SER A 70 22.91 2.53 2.08
CA SER A 70 23.65 1.90 0.99
C SER A 70 23.23 2.46 -0.37
N ILE A 71 24.14 2.39 -1.34
CA ILE A 71 23.87 2.59 -2.76
C ILE A 71 24.54 1.45 -3.50
N LYS A 72 23.89 0.30 -3.52
CA LYS A 72 24.46 -0.93 -4.11
C LYS A 72 24.86 -0.75 -5.58
N LYS A 73 24.12 0.06 -6.31
CA LYS A 73 24.42 0.42 -7.70
C LYS A 73 25.81 1.03 -7.87
N GLU A 74 26.25 1.81 -6.88
CA GLU A 74 27.57 2.47 -6.83
C GLU A 74 28.59 1.67 -5.99
N SER A 75 28.24 0.43 -5.59
CA SER A 75 29.06 -0.41 -4.69
C SER A 75 29.34 0.21 -3.31
N VAL A 76 28.44 1.08 -2.87
CA VAL A 76 28.51 1.70 -1.52
C VAL A 76 27.67 0.86 -0.56
N ALA A 77 28.34 0.23 0.40
CA ALA A 77 27.68 -0.54 1.45
C ALA A 77 27.18 0.36 2.58
N SER A 78 26.12 -0.06 3.27
CA SER A 78 25.73 0.58 4.53
C SER A 78 26.83 0.42 5.57
N PRO A 79 27.16 1.47 6.35
CA PRO A 79 28.12 1.38 7.44
C PRO A 79 27.63 0.52 8.61
N PHE A 80 26.34 0.25 8.69
CA PHE A 80 25.71 -0.53 9.75
C PHE A 80 25.18 -1.86 9.20
N SER A 81 25.30 -2.91 10.03
CA SER A 81 24.49 -4.11 9.81
C SER A 81 23.00 -3.77 10.02
N PRO A 82 22.03 -4.52 9.44
CA PRO A 82 20.61 -4.27 9.67
C PRO A 82 20.24 -4.26 11.18
N ASN A 83 20.84 -5.14 11.96
CA ASN A 83 20.59 -5.21 13.42
C ASN A 83 21.13 -4.00 14.16
N ASP A 84 22.33 -3.51 13.80
CA ASP A 84 22.90 -2.32 14.41
C ASP A 84 22.13 -1.05 14.03
N ALA A 85 21.69 -0.96 12.78
CA ALA A 85 20.85 0.13 12.31
C ALA A 85 19.50 0.16 13.04
N ILE A 86 18.86 -0.99 13.22
CA ILE A 86 17.61 -1.11 13.99
C ILE A 86 17.84 -0.74 15.46
N ALA A 87 18.94 -1.15 16.06
CA ALA A 87 19.26 -0.80 17.44
C ALA A 87 19.51 0.70 17.62
N ALA A 88 20.16 1.35 16.64
CA ALA A 88 20.49 2.78 16.70
C ALA A 88 19.31 3.69 16.33
N TYR A 89 18.54 3.34 15.30
CA TYR A 89 17.54 4.20 14.68
C TYR A 89 16.10 3.65 14.78
N GLY A 90 15.91 2.44 15.26
CA GLY A 90 14.62 1.75 15.31
C GLY A 90 14.19 1.14 13.97
N VAL A 91 14.82 1.52 12.87
CA VAL A 91 14.55 1.04 11.51
C VAL A 91 15.86 0.91 10.73
N ASN A 92 15.86 0.03 9.74
CA ASN A 92 16.99 -0.08 8.80
C ASN A 92 16.83 0.94 7.66
N PRO A 93 17.82 1.82 7.40
CA PRO A 93 17.78 2.73 6.26
C PRO A 93 17.73 1.96 4.94
N PRO A 94 16.88 2.37 3.97
CA PRO A 94 16.79 1.68 2.68
C PRO A 94 18.03 1.87 1.82
N ASP A 95 18.25 0.94 0.89
CA ASP A 95 19.15 1.14 -0.24
C ASP A 95 18.57 2.21 -1.18
N LEU A 96 19.41 3.14 -1.63
CA LEU A 96 18.96 4.26 -2.46
C LEU A 96 19.01 3.99 -3.97
N SER A 97 19.51 2.83 -4.39
CA SER A 97 19.71 2.50 -5.81
C SER A 97 18.45 2.50 -6.64
N THR A 98 17.29 2.30 -6.02
CA THR A 98 15.99 2.21 -6.69
C THR A 98 15.09 3.40 -6.40
N ALA A 99 15.52 4.30 -5.50
CA ALA A 99 14.68 5.38 -4.98
C ALA A 99 14.12 6.30 -6.08
N GLY A 100 14.94 6.65 -7.08
CA GLY A 100 14.51 7.51 -8.19
C GLY A 100 13.50 6.89 -9.15
N LEU A 101 13.29 5.55 -9.12
CA LEU A 101 12.26 4.88 -9.90
C LEU A 101 10.97 4.68 -9.10
N ILE A 102 11.12 4.28 -7.83
CA ILE A 102 10.00 3.85 -6.99
C ILE A 102 9.18 5.03 -6.46
N TYR A 103 9.86 6.10 -6.04
CA TYR A 103 9.21 7.25 -5.41
C TYR A 103 8.95 8.37 -6.43
N ASP A 104 7.83 9.06 -6.25
CA ASP A 104 7.56 10.28 -6.99
C ASP A 104 8.62 11.35 -6.67
N LYS A 105 9.12 12.05 -7.70
CA LYS A 105 10.21 13.01 -7.54
C LYS A 105 9.86 14.20 -6.66
N HIS A 106 8.60 14.69 -6.73
CA HIS A 106 8.16 15.80 -5.90
C HIS A 106 8.06 15.36 -4.43
N PHE A 107 7.52 14.15 -4.19
CA PHE A 107 7.54 13.56 -2.87
C PHE A 107 8.97 13.34 -2.36
N LEU A 108 9.84 12.75 -3.19
CA LEU A 108 11.24 12.47 -2.81
C LEU A 108 12.00 13.74 -2.44
N ALA A 109 11.81 14.82 -3.19
CA ALA A 109 12.40 16.11 -2.86
C ALA A 109 11.92 16.65 -1.51
N ASN A 110 10.63 16.56 -1.23
CA ASN A 110 10.06 16.95 0.06
C ASN A 110 10.50 16.02 1.20
N LEU A 111 10.66 14.72 0.91
CA LEU A 111 11.19 13.75 1.87
C LEU A 111 12.62 14.11 2.29
N LEU A 112 13.45 14.53 1.37
CA LEU A 112 14.80 15.02 1.68
C LEU A 112 14.76 16.32 2.49
N LYS A 113 13.90 17.26 2.15
CA LYS A 113 13.74 18.50 2.92
C LYS A 113 13.31 18.24 4.35
N ASP A 114 12.23 17.49 4.55
CA ASP A 114 11.70 17.13 5.86
C ASP A 114 10.91 15.82 5.78
N ALA A 115 11.56 14.73 6.15
CA ALA A 115 10.98 13.40 6.09
C ALA A 115 9.74 13.24 7.00
N ALA A 116 9.71 13.90 8.16
CA ALA A 116 8.59 13.84 9.08
C ALA A 116 7.32 14.48 8.48
N VAL A 117 7.50 15.62 7.81
CA VAL A 117 6.40 16.32 7.12
C VAL A 117 5.93 15.53 5.90
N ALA A 118 6.84 15.11 5.03
CA ALA A 118 6.49 14.40 3.80
C ALA A 118 5.76 13.09 4.07
N THR A 119 6.20 12.32 5.07
CA THR A 119 5.58 11.06 5.46
C THR A 119 4.35 11.19 6.34
N LYS A 120 4.02 12.40 6.80
CA LYS A 120 2.97 12.68 7.79
C LYS A 120 3.16 11.94 9.11
N GLN A 121 4.42 11.67 9.46
CA GLN A 121 4.83 10.98 10.70
C GLN A 121 5.51 11.97 11.65
N THR A 122 4.77 12.94 12.10
CA THR A 122 5.33 13.99 12.94
C THR A 122 5.73 13.49 14.33
N HIS A 123 4.96 12.65 14.98
CA HIS A 123 5.29 12.15 16.33
C HIS A 123 4.36 11.02 16.79
N LYS A 124 4.53 9.83 16.31
CA LYS A 124 3.78 8.74 16.93
C LYS A 124 4.42 8.25 18.22
N PHE A 125 5.72 8.49 18.35
CA PHE A 125 6.51 8.17 19.54
C PHE A 125 7.00 9.48 20.14
N LYS A 126 6.38 9.89 21.20
CA LYS A 126 6.59 11.20 21.86
C LYS A 126 8.05 11.54 22.19
N GLU A 127 8.95 10.59 22.12
CA GLU A 127 10.33 10.72 22.57
C GLU A 127 11.37 10.40 21.50
N MET A 128 10.96 9.87 20.32
CA MET A 128 11.91 9.54 19.25
C MET A 128 11.68 10.43 18.04
N PRO A 129 12.69 11.20 17.60
CA PRO A 129 12.61 11.98 16.37
C PRO A 129 12.51 11.04 15.16
N HIS A 130 12.06 11.57 14.03
CA HIS A 130 12.14 10.83 12.77
C HIS A 130 13.58 10.38 12.52
N PRO A 131 13.82 9.07 12.17
CA PRO A 131 15.19 8.55 12.09
C PRO A 131 16.03 9.21 10.98
N MET A 132 15.40 9.65 9.89
CA MET A 132 16.06 10.42 8.86
C MET A 132 16.04 11.91 9.24
N PRO A 133 17.20 12.59 9.31
CA PRO A 133 17.26 14.02 9.60
C PRO A 133 16.64 14.84 8.46
N ALA A 134 16.16 16.04 8.81
CA ALA A 134 15.70 17.01 7.82
C ALA A 134 16.88 17.76 7.20
N TYR A 135 16.89 17.88 5.87
CA TYR A 135 17.87 18.68 5.12
C TYR A 135 17.28 20.03 4.70
N ASN A 136 16.43 20.62 5.52
CA ASN A 136 15.76 21.90 5.28
C ASN A 136 16.73 23.09 5.20
N TRP A 137 17.95 22.93 5.66
CA TRP A 137 19.04 23.91 5.54
C TRP A 137 19.67 23.95 4.12
N MET A 138 19.49 22.92 3.30
CA MET A 138 19.91 22.91 1.90
C MET A 138 18.95 23.75 1.04
N SER A 139 19.49 24.38 0.01
CA SER A 139 18.68 25.06 -1.00
C SER A 139 17.81 24.08 -1.80
N ASP A 140 16.75 24.59 -2.43
CA ASP A 140 15.90 23.76 -3.30
C ASP A 140 16.68 23.19 -4.48
N ARG A 141 17.67 23.94 -5.00
CA ARG A 141 18.57 23.50 -6.06
C ARG A 141 19.35 22.25 -5.63
N GLU A 142 20.00 22.28 -4.48
CA GLU A 142 20.78 21.16 -3.97
C GLU A 142 19.91 19.90 -3.78
N ILE A 143 18.72 20.08 -3.25
CA ILE A 143 17.77 18.96 -3.10
C ILE A 143 17.36 18.39 -4.46
N LEU A 144 17.05 19.23 -5.45
CA LEU A 144 16.68 18.78 -6.79
C LEU A 144 17.85 18.14 -7.54
N ASP A 145 19.08 18.58 -7.30
CA ASP A 145 20.30 17.94 -7.82
C ASP A 145 20.45 16.51 -7.25
N MET A 146 20.20 16.34 -5.94
CA MET A 146 20.24 15.02 -5.30
C MET A 146 19.16 14.10 -5.85
N VAL A 147 17.92 14.58 -6.06
CA VAL A 147 16.83 13.80 -6.68
C VAL A 147 17.22 13.39 -8.10
N ALA A 148 17.73 14.31 -8.91
CA ALA A 148 18.15 14.01 -10.28
C ALA A 148 19.28 12.97 -10.34
N TYR A 149 20.19 12.99 -9.39
CA TYR A 149 21.21 11.94 -9.27
C TYR A 149 20.58 10.58 -8.94
N LEU A 150 19.66 10.51 -7.95
CA LEU A 150 18.98 9.27 -7.60
C LEU A 150 18.14 8.73 -8.77
N GLU A 151 17.49 9.61 -9.55
CA GLU A 151 16.80 9.21 -10.79
C GLU A 151 17.79 8.65 -11.83
N SER A 152 18.98 9.25 -11.97
CA SER A 152 19.99 8.85 -12.97
C SER A 152 20.61 7.47 -12.72
N ILE A 153 20.73 7.07 -11.46
CA ILE A 153 21.30 5.75 -11.07
C ILE A 153 20.24 4.66 -10.99
N ALA A 154 18.97 5.03 -10.95
CA ALA A 154 17.87 4.07 -10.84
C ALA A 154 17.82 3.12 -12.03
N PRO A 155 17.44 1.85 -11.84
CA PRO A 155 17.25 0.92 -12.93
C PRO A 155 16.06 1.37 -13.81
N LYS A 156 16.05 0.93 -15.07
CA LYS A 156 14.94 1.25 -15.98
C LYS A 156 13.64 0.54 -15.62
N GLU A 157 13.74 -0.65 -15.07
CA GLU A 157 12.62 -1.51 -14.72
C GLU A 157 12.93 -2.31 -13.46
N LEU A 158 11.89 -2.60 -12.69
CA LEU A 158 11.89 -3.52 -11.56
C LEU A 158 10.69 -4.45 -11.68
N SER A 159 10.85 -5.70 -11.27
CA SER A 159 9.72 -6.61 -11.12
C SER A 159 8.80 -6.15 -9.99
N ASN A 160 7.54 -6.57 -10.04
CA ASN A 160 6.55 -6.24 -9.00
C ASN A 160 7.02 -6.64 -7.59
N LYS A 161 7.75 -7.76 -7.49
CA LYS A 161 8.33 -8.25 -6.24
C LYS A 161 9.46 -7.35 -5.73
N GLU A 162 10.35 -6.90 -6.61
CA GLU A 162 11.44 -6.00 -6.24
C GLU A 162 10.92 -4.66 -5.75
N VAL A 163 9.91 -4.09 -6.45
CA VAL A 163 9.26 -2.85 -5.98
C VAL A 163 8.65 -3.04 -4.59
N PHE A 164 7.98 -4.17 -4.34
CA PHE A 164 7.43 -4.47 -3.02
C PHE A 164 8.54 -4.62 -1.95
N ILE A 165 9.63 -5.30 -2.28
CA ILE A 165 10.75 -5.46 -1.36
C ILE A 165 11.31 -4.10 -0.96
N ASP A 166 11.60 -3.24 -1.90
CA ASP A 166 12.24 -1.96 -1.64
C ASP A 166 11.29 -0.95 -0.96
N ALA A 167 10.01 -0.96 -1.32
CA ALA A 167 9.03 -0.02 -0.78
C ALA A 167 8.40 -0.47 0.55
N CYS A 168 8.14 -1.77 0.75
CA CYS A 168 7.24 -2.27 1.78
C CYS A 168 7.87 -3.26 2.75
N SER A 169 8.84 -4.09 2.30
CA SER A 169 9.29 -5.26 3.10
C SER A 169 10.08 -4.90 4.36
N ARG A 170 10.58 -3.67 4.47
CA ARG A 170 11.17 -3.17 5.73
C ARG A 170 10.18 -3.23 6.89
N CYS A 171 8.90 -3.02 6.59
CA CYS A 171 7.83 -2.98 7.57
C CYS A 171 6.90 -4.19 7.48
N HIS A 172 6.62 -4.67 6.29
CA HIS A 172 5.59 -5.68 6.02
C HIS A 172 6.19 -7.00 5.51
N GLY A 173 5.71 -8.12 6.07
CA GLY A 173 5.96 -9.44 5.53
C GLY A 173 4.92 -9.85 4.48
N MET A 174 5.31 -10.85 3.68
CA MET A 174 4.44 -11.63 2.78
C MET A 174 4.64 -13.11 3.10
N LYS A 175 3.98 -13.57 4.13
CA LYS A 175 4.16 -14.93 4.67
C LYS A 175 3.96 -16.03 3.61
N TYR A 176 3.03 -15.82 2.67
CA TYR A 176 2.76 -16.81 1.62
C TYR A 176 3.89 -16.90 0.58
N ASP A 177 4.71 -15.88 0.43
CA ASP A 177 5.94 -15.89 -0.37
C ASP A 177 7.21 -16.01 0.49
N LYS A 178 7.07 -16.41 1.78
CA LYS A 178 8.16 -16.58 2.74
C LYS A 178 9.03 -15.32 2.93
N LEU A 179 8.46 -14.15 2.67
CA LEU A 179 9.10 -12.88 2.90
C LEU A 179 8.74 -12.40 4.31
N SER A 180 9.74 -12.23 5.15
CA SER A 180 9.59 -11.69 6.50
C SER A 180 9.88 -10.20 6.52
N ALA A 181 9.14 -9.45 7.34
CA ALA A 181 9.52 -8.08 7.68
C ALA A 181 10.84 -8.04 8.44
N GLU A 182 11.54 -6.94 8.38
CA GLU A 182 12.74 -6.73 9.19
C GLU A 182 12.38 -6.69 10.69
N GLY A 183 13.29 -7.15 11.53
CA GLY A 183 13.08 -7.20 12.98
C GLY A 183 13.10 -5.81 13.65
N GLY A 184 12.64 -5.75 14.91
CA GLY A 184 12.75 -4.53 15.75
C GLY A 184 11.70 -3.46 15.50
N LEU A 185 11.05 -3.46 14.34
CA LEU A 185 10.13 -2.40 13.89
C LEU A 185 8.91 -2.23 14.81
N THR A 186 8.39 -3.30 15.40
CA THR A 186 7.24 -3.23 16.32
C THR A 186 7.51 -2.30 17.50
N THR A 187 8.73 -2.31 18.02
CA THR A 187 9.14 -1.42 19.11
C THR A 187 9.18 0.04 18.63
N TYR A 188 9.76 0.28 17.47
CA TYR A 188 9.83 1.63 16.90
C TYR A 188 8.44 2.18 16.52
N MET A 189 7.61 1.37 15.87
CA MET A 189 6.26 1.78 15.44
C MET A 189 5.23 1.78 16.58
N GLY A 190 5.54 1.22 17.76
CA GLY A 190 4.63 1.10 18.91
C GLY A 190 3.39 0.25 18.63
N THR A 191 3.36 -0.46 17.49
CA THR A 191 2.27 -1.33 17.08
C THR A 191 2.79 -2.45 16.20
N LYS A 192 2.08 -3.58 16.22
CA LYS A 192 2.40 -4.71 15.36
C LYS A 192 2.04 -4.37 13.90
N VAL A 193 3.04 -4.42 13.03
CA VAL A 193 2.83 -4.24 11.60
C VAL A 193 2.19 -5.50 11.00
N PRO A 194 1.10 -5.38 10.22
CA PRO A 194 0.42 -6.54 9.64
C PRO A 194 1.23 -7.19 8.51
N ASP A 195 1.12 -8.52 8.40
CA ASP A 195 1.50 -9.27 7.20
C ASP A 195 0.49 -8.98 6.09
N LEU A 196 0.96 -8.75 4.87
CA LEU A 196 0.11 -8.33 3.75
C LEU A 196 -0.43 -9.47 2.89
N SER A 197 -0.08 -10.73 3.18
CA SER A 197 -0.47 -11.89 2.36
C SER A 197 -1.96 -12.03 2.09
N MET A 198 -2.83 -11.56 3.02
CA MET A 198 -4.28 -11.63 2.88
C MET A 198 -4.94 -10.28 2.61
N MET A 199 -4.17 -9.19 2.58
CA MET A 199 -4.73 -7.85 2.51
C MET A 199 -5.52 -7.61 1.23
N ILE A 200 -5.03 -8.11 0.09
CA ILE A 200 -5.70 -8.00 -1.22
C ILE A 200 -7.09 -8.66 -1.27
N ARG A 201 -7.34 -9.65 -0.40
CA ARG A 201 -8.65 -10.32 -0.30
C ARG A 201 -9.57 -9.72 0.74
N SER A 202 -9.03 -8.95 1.68
CA SER A 202 -9.77 -8.36 2.80
C SER A 202 -10.13 -6.90 2.59
N ARG A 203 -9.57 -6.25 1.56
CA ARG A 203 -9.80 -4.85 1.23
C ARG A 203 -10.08 -4.68 -0.25
N SER A 204 -10.89 -3.66 -0.60
CA SER A 204 -11.10 -3.30 -2.01
C SER A 204 -9.83 -2.68 -2.62
N LEU A 205 -9.71 -2.72 -3.93
CA LEU A 205 -8.61 -2.07 -4.64
C LEU A 205 -8.59 -0.56 -4.38
N ASP A 206 -9.75 0.08 -4.40
CA ASP A 206 -9.88 1.51 -4.08
C ASP A 206 -9.36 1.85 -2.68
N TYR A 207 -9.69 1.00 -1.69
CA TYR A 207 -9.13 1.14 -0.35
C TYR A 207 -7.61 1.04 -0.37
N LEU A 208 -7.05 0.07 -1.07
CA LEU A 208 -5.59 -0.13 -1.12
C LEU A 208 -4.90 1.04 -1.81
N HIS A 209 -5.39 1.51 -2.94
CA HIS A 209 -4.85 2.68 -3.64
C HIS A 209 -4.83 3.92 -2.75
N THR A 210 -5.96 4.24 -2.13
CA THR A 210 -6.04 5.44 -1.28
C THR A 210 -5.24 5.28 0.02
N PHE A 211 -5.17 4.05 0.59
CA PHE A 211 -4.44 3.80 1.83
C PHE A 211 -2.91 3.79 1.63
N ILE A 212 -2.41 3.21 0.55
CA ILE A 212 -0.97 3.20 0.23
C ILE A 212 -0.50 4.62 -0.10
N ASN A 213 -1.31 5.36 -0.86
CA ASN A 213 -0.99 6.73 -1.27
C ASN A 213 -0.96 7.69 -0.07
N ASP A 214 -2.00 7.68 0.77
CA ASP A 214 -2.08 8.52 1.97
C ASP A 214 -2.83 7.81 3.11
N PRO A 215 -2.13 7.02 3.94
CA PRO A 215 -2.77 6.25 5.02
C PRO A 215 -3.56 7.10 6.01
N GLN A 216 -3.10 8.34 6.28
CA GLN A 216 -3.75 9.22 7.25
C GLN A 216 -5.12 9.71 6.79
N LYS A 217 -5.39 9.77 5.48
CA LYS A 217 -6.72 10.09 4.95
C LYS A 217 -7.75 8.99 5.25
N ARG A 218 -7.33 7.72 5.18
CA ARG A 218 -8.21 6.56 5.44
C ARG A 218 -8.30 6.21 6.92
N LEU A 219 -7.22 6.36 7.66
CA LEU A 219 -7.13 5.97 9.05
C LEU A 219 -6.28 6.98 9.82
N ALA A 220 -6.93 8.03 10.30
CA ALA A 220 -6.27 9.06 11.09
C ALA A 220 -5.53 8.45 12.29
N GLY A 221 -4.27 8.83 12.48
CA GLY A 221 -3.42 8.33 13.56
C GLY A 221 -2.84 6.93 13.31
N THR A 222 -2.95 6.37 12.11
CA THR A 222 -2.24 5.12 11.76
C THR A 222 -0.73 5.28 11.88
N ALA A 223 -0.05 4.17 12.22
CA ALA A 223 1.40 4.13 12.27
C ALA A 223 2.06 4.07 10.89
N MET A 224 1.31 3.68 9.86
CA MET A 224 1.84 3.60 8.51
C MET A 224 2.17 5.00 7.98
N PRO A 225 3.42 5.27 7.58
CA PRO A 225 3.79 6.52 6.93
C PRO A 225 3.23 6.60 5.52
N ARG A 226 3.09 7.82 5.00
CA ARG A 226 2.93 8.02 3.57
C ARG A 226 4.22 7.64 2.86
N VAL A 227 4.15 6.72 1.89
CA VAL A 227 5.33 6.12 1.26
C VAL A 227 5.81 6.95 0.05
N GLY A 228 4.90 7.62 -0.64
CA GLY A 228 5.24 8.49 -1.76
C GLY A 228 5.59 7.77 -3.06
N LEU A 229 4.97 6.63 -3.31
CA LEU A 229 5.18 5.86 -4.53
C LEU A 229 4.67 6.60 -5.77
N THR A 230 5.32 6.37 -6.91
CA THR A 230 4.71 6.68 -8.20
C THR A 230 3.46 5.82 -8.40
N GLU A 231 2.53 6.28 -9.26
CA GLU A 231 1.34 5.48 -9.59
C GLU A 231 1.71 4.10 -10.16
N GLN A 232 2.79 4.03 -10.96
CA GLN A 232 3.28 2.78 -11.52
C GLN A 232 3.80 1.84 -10.43
N SER A 233 4.61 2.34 -9.53
CA SER A 233 5.18 1.54 -8.43
C SER A 233 4.08 1.04 -7.48
N GLU A 234 3.07 1.84 -7.20
CA GLU A 234 1.93 1.42 -6.39
C GLU A 234 1.14 0.29 -7.07
N LYS A 235 0.87 0.41 -8.37
CA LYS A 235 0.24 -0.66 -9.17
C LYS A 235 1.05 -1.95 -9.13
N GLN A 236 2.39 -1.85 -9.20
CA GLN A 236 3.28 -3.02 -9.10
C GLN A 236 3.23 -3.67 -7.72
N VAL A 237 3.20 -2.88 -6.64
CA VAL A 237 3.00 -3.37 -5.27
C VAL A 237 1.68 -4.14 -5.15
N ILE A 238 0.58 -3.56 -5.62
CA ILE A 238 -0.74 -4.21 -5.58
C ILE A 238 -0.76 -5.49 -6.43
N ALA A 239 -0.18 -5.46 -7.62
CA ALA A 239 -0.07 -6.63 -8.50
C ALA A 239 0.75 -7.77 -7.86
N TYR A 240 1.83 -7.43 -7.14
CA TYR A 240 2.56 -8.43 -6.37
C TYR A 240 1.71 -9.01 -5.24
N MET A 241 1.03 -8.16 -4.45
CA MET A 241 0.13 -8.61 -3.40
C MET A 241 -0.98 -9.52 -3.94
N GLU A 242 -1.54 -9.22 -5.12
CA GLU A 242 -2.55 -10.03 -5.78
C GLU A 242 -1.99 -11.39 -6.23
N SER A 243 -0.81 -11.40 -6.85
CA SER A 243 -0.16 -12.63 -7.31
C SER A 243 0.14 -13.63 -6.18
N VAL A 244 0.46 -13.11 -4.99
CA VAL A 244 0.75 -13.92 -3.80
C VAL A 244 -0.51 -14.24 -3.00
N GLY A 245 -1.33 -13.23 -2.71
CA GLY A 245 -2.46 -13.33 -1.79
C GLY A 245 -3.74 -13.88 -2.42
N ASP A 246 -3.92 -13.75 -3.73
CA ASP A 246 -5.08 -14.24 -4.47
C ASP A 246 -4.70 -14.89 -5.81
N SER A 247 -3.67 -15.73 -5.80
CA SER A 247 -3.15 -16.44 -6.98
C SER A 247 -4.22 -17.29 -7.72
N LYS A 248 -5.33 -17.62 -7.05
CA LYS A 248 -6.47 -18.38 -7.59
C LYS A 248 -7.68 -17.50 -7.92
N LYS A 249 -7.49 -16.17 -8.05
CA LYS A 249 -8.59 -15.23 -8.32
C LYS A 249 -9.42 -15.62 -9.54
N ALA A 250 -8.78 -15.87 -10.68
CA ALA A 250 -9.47 -16.22 -11.92
C ALA A 250 -10.27 -17.55 -11.80
N GLU A 251 -9.69 -18.55 -11.15
CA GLU A 251 -10.38 -19.83 -10.90
C GLU A 251 -11.58 -19.63 -9.97
N ARG A 252 -11.41 -18.89 -8.88
CA ARG A 252 -12.46 -18.59 -7.89
C ARG A 252 -13.61 -17.81 -8.52
N GLU A 253 -13.33 -16.78 -9.31
CA GLU A 253 -14.33 -15.98 -10.00
C GLU A 253 -15.09 -16.84 -11.05
N SER A 254 -14.37 -17.68 -11.80
CA SER A 254 -14.99 -18.61 -12.75
C SER A 254 -15.85 -19.68 -12.09
N LEU A 255 -15.49 -20.10 -10.86
CA LEU A 255 -16.27 -21.07 -10.11
C LEU A 255 -17.53 -20.45 -9.50
N GLY A 256 -17.46 -19.17 -9.10
CA GLY A 256 -18.56 -18.50 -8.39
C GLY A 256 -19.88 -18.53 -9.16
N TYR A 257 -19.88 -18.09 -10.41
CA TYR A 257 -21.10 -18.09 -11.23
C TYR A 257 -21.58 -19.51 -11.57
N LYS A 258 -20.68 -20.49 -11.77
CA LYS A 258 -21.04 -21.90 -11.98
C LYS A 258 -21.74 -22.48 -10.76
N LEU A 259 -21.26 -22.13 -9.57
CA LEU A 259 -21.89 -22.54 -8.32
C LEU A 259 -23.29 -21.93 -8.16
N VAL A 260 -23.48 -20.66 -8.48
CA VAL A 260 -24.80 -20.01 -8.47
C VAL A 260 -25.76 -20.72 -9.42
N ILE A 261 -25.35 -21.00 -10.67
CA ILE A 261 -26.17 -21.74 -11.65
C ILE A 261 -26.54 -23.13 -11.09
N PHE A 262 -25.55 -23.86 -10.55
CA PHE A 262 -25.79 -25.18 -9.94
C PHE A 262 -26.82 -25.10 -8.81
N MET A 263 -26.70 -24.13 -7.91
CA MET A 263 -27.63 -23.93 -6.80
C MET A 263 -29.05 -23.61 -7.28
N VAL A 264 -29.21 -22.82 -8.33
CA VAL A 264 -30.50 -22.52 -8.94
C VAL A 264 -31.13 -23.80 -9.53
N ILE A 265 -30.36 -24.57 -10.30
CA ILE A 265 -30.84 -25.84 -10.88
C ILE A 265 -31.26 -26.80 -9.77
N MET A 266 -30.45 -26.99 -8.73
CA MET A 266 -30.77 -27.86 -7.61
C MET A 266 -31.98 -27.36 -6.83
N GLY A 267 -32.16 -26.05 -6.68
CA GLY A 267 -33.36 -25.47 -6.08
C GLY A 267 -34.64 -25.81 -6.87
N VAL A 268 -34.58 -25.70 -8.21
CA VAL A 268 -35.69 -26.08 -9.08
C VAL A 268 -36.02 -27.59 -8.97
N VAL A 269 -34.99 -28.43 -9.02
CA VAL A 269 -35.13 -29.87 -8.87
C VAL A 269 -35.77 -30.22 -7.52
N ALA A 270 -35.28 -29.64 -6.43
CA ALA A 270 -35.82 -29.85 -5.09
C ALA A 270 -37.28 -29.39 -4.98
N TYR A 271 -37.61 -28.24 -5.58
CA TYR A 271 -38.99 -27.75 -5.63
C TYR A 271 -39.93 -28.69 -6.40
N LEU A 272 -39.53 -29.17 -7.58
CA LEU A 272 -40.30 -30.11 -8.39
C LEU A 272 -40.48 -31.44 -7.67
N TRP A 273 -39.42 -31.93 -7.00
CA TRP A 273 -39.49 -33.16 -6.20
C TRP A 273 -40.45 -33.01 -5.02
N LYS A 274 -40.32 -31.92 -4.25
CA LYS A 274 -41.29 -31.61 -3.19
C LYS A 274 -42.72 -31.63 -3.73
N ARG A 275 -42.96 -30.93 -4.85
CA ARG A 275 -44.29 -30.87 -5.48
C ARG A 275 -44.82 -32.23 -5.88
N LYS A 276 -43.97 -33.16 -6.38
CA LYS A 276 -44.36 -34.54 -6.73
C LYS A 276 -44.77 -35.32 -5.48
N ILE A 277 -43.93 -35.33 -4.46
CA ILE A 277 -44.21 -36.05 -3.20
C ILE A 277 -45.52 -35.59 -2.57
N TRP A 278 -45.80 -34.29 -2.54
CA TRP A 278 -47.02 -33.72 -1.96
C TRP A 278 -48.26 -34.06 -2.78
N LYS A 279 -48.15 -34.28 -4.09
CA LYS A 279 -49.25 -34.76 -4.93
C LYS A 279 -49.59 -36.22 -4.64
N ASP A 280 -48.62 -37.00 -4.29
CA ASP A 280 -48.79 -38.44 -4.04
C ASP A 280 -49.23 -38.71 -2.59
N ALA A 281 -49.11 -37.70 -1.69
CA ALA A 281 -49.46 -37.77 -0.27
C ALA A 281 -50.82 -37.17 0.09
N HIS A 282 -51.47 -36.47 -0.85
CA HIS A 282 -52.77 -35.82 -0.73
C HIS A 282 -53.59 -36.00 -2.01
#